data_e502865dcab34ca77ec89a979942c4eb
#
_entry.id   e502865dcab34ca77ec89a979942c4eb
#
_cell.length_a   1.000
_cell.length_b   1.000
_cell.length_c   1.000
_cell.angle_alpha   90.00
_cell.angle_beta   90.00
_cell.angle_gamma   90.00
#
_symmetry.space_group_name_H-M   'P 1'
#
loop_
_entity.id
_entity.type
_entity.pdbx_description
1 polymer ?
#
loop_
_entity_poly.entity_id
_entity_poly.type
_entity_poly.pdbx_seq_one_letter_code
_entity_poly.pdbx_strand_id
1 'polypeptide(L)'
;MSKHRLFRMVAIWAAVMLSAAGRAHTGFVEDTTIVYTSCDSIQLAATLALPDGGQRRCPAVVLMSGTGQQDRDCTMAGPRVFKEISDYLVSRGVAVLRTDDRGTGKSSGNYNYATTADFAADALAAVAYLKTRPDIDSSQIGLLGHSEGGASISIAASQSPDVAFVISLCGLMTAGLSSVIQQNIDIVEATPLPEADKKRYHDINERLFRTAYKYADSDSLEQKLYAVHDEWRRDTTNQHIRYGIYMYAMTATSSWYRFFIRYNPADYLSKVNVPVLLVFGGKDIMVNARQNEESAMQCLSHNKDVTVKVFPDINHLLLPCEKGTQDEYASLKDEHVLPELLSLLDSWIHQHLK
;
A
#
# COMPACT_ATOMS: atom_id res chain seq x y z
N MET A 1 52.27 -70.48 -42.28
CA MET A 1 52.12 -69.15 -42.84
C MET A 1 50.90 -68.51 -42.21
N SER A 2 51.08 -67.75 -41.14
CA SER A 2 49.98 -67.17 -40.47
C SER A 2 50.31 -65.68 -40.09
N LYS A 3 49.47 -64.78 -40.52
CA LYS A 3 49.62 -63.32 -40.20
C LYS A 3 48.73 -62.96 -39.02
N HIS A 4 49.40 -62.65 -37.90
CA HIS A 4 48.77 -62.03 -36.79
C HIS A 4 48.34 -60.60 -37.16
N ARG A 5 47.05 -60.28 -36.93
CA ARG A 5 46.58 -58.88 -36.88
C ARG A 5 46.23 -58.54 -35.45
N LEU A 6 47.03 -57.63 -34.95
CA LEU A 6 46.84 -56.98 -33.66
C LEU A 6 45.63 -56.01 -33.73
N PHE A 7 44.59 -56.30 -32.98
CA PHE A 7 43.49 -55.33 -32.81
C PHE A 7 43.82 -54.42 -31.62
N ARG A 8 44.12 -53.17 -31.93
CA ARG A 8 44.19 -52.10 -30.91
C ARG A 8 42.74 -51.71 -30.53
N MET A 9 42.35 -52.00 -29.30
CA MET A 9 41.16 -51.41 -28.69
C MET A 9 41.43 -49.94 -28.38
N VAL A 10 40.78 -49.02 -29.10
CA VAL A 10 40.70 -47.60 -28.75
C VAL A 10 39.51 -47.47 -27.82
N ALA A 11 39.76 -47.25 -26.55
CA ALA A 11 38.76 -46.88 -25.57
C ALA A 11 38.34 -45.45 -25.83
N ILE A 12 37.14 -45.26 -26.38
CA ILE A 12 36.51 -43.94 -26.51
C ILE A 12 35.84 -43.62 -25.18
N TRP A 13 36.46 -42.71 -24.41
CA TRP A 13 35.83 -42.06 -23.27
C TRP A 13 34.79 -41.07 -23.81
N ALA A 14 33.52 -41.45 -23.79
CA ALA A 14 32.43 -40.49 -23.98
C ALA A 14 32.30 -39.69 -22.70
N ALA A 15 32.87 -38.46 -22.72
CA ALA A 15 32.56 -37.47 -21.71
C ALA A 15 31.11 -37.06 -21.83
N VAL A 16 30.25 -37.58 -20.98
CA VAL A 16 28.90 -37.06 -20.78
C VAL A 16 29.03 -35.69 -20.15
N MET A 17 29.02 -34.66 -20.97
CA MET A 17 28.77 -33.30 -20.53
C MET A 17 27.32 -33.24 -20.06
N LEU A 18 27.05 -33.46 -18.78
CA LEU A 18 25.84 -32.98 -18.19
C LEU A 18 25.87 -31.45 -18.29
N SER A 19 25.16 -30.93 -19.26
CA SER A 19 24.75 -29.55 -19.23
C SER A 19 23.83 -29.37 -18.02
N ALA A 20 24.38 -28.98 -16.89
CA ALA A 20 23.62 -28.35 -15.83
C ALA A 20 23.00 -27.10 -16.47
N ALA A 21 21.76 -27.24 -16.97
CA ALA A 21 20.91 -26.07 -17.19
C ALA A 21 20.81 -25.41 -15.83
N GLY A 22 21.63 -24.40 -15.61
CA GLY A 22 21.52 -23.53 -14.46
C GLY A 22 20.10 -22.95 -14.48
N ARG A 23 19.22 -23.50 -13.64
CA ARG A 23 18.08 -22.72 -13.16
C ARG A 23 18.72 -21.44 -12.63
N ALA A 24 18.37 -20.31 -13.23
CA ALA A 24 18.59 -19.02 -12.60
C ALA A 24 17.97 -19.15 -11.20
N HIS A 25 18.81 -19.29 -10.17
CA HIS A 25 18.39 -19.13 -8.81
C HIS A 25 17.88 -17.67 -8.74
N THR A 26 16.57 -17.52 -8.70
CA THR A 26 15.98 -16.28 -8.19
C THR A 26 16.41 -16.22 -6.74
N GLY A 27 17.40 -15.47 -6.38
CA GLY A 27 18.08 -15.48 -5.09
C GLY A 27 17.22 -15.30 -3.83
N PHE A 28 16.03 -15.94 -3.77
CA PHE A 28 15.12 -15.94 -2.64
C PHE A 28 14.15 -17.14 -2.64
N VAL A 29 13.56 -17.41 -1.45
CA VAL A 29 12.57 -18.46 -1.21
C VAL A 29 11.25 -17.81 -0.83
N GLU A 30 10.13 -18.22 -1.45
CA GLU A 30 8.78 -17.79 -1.06
C GLU A 30 8.04 -18.94 -0.36
N ASP A 31 7.55 -18.67 0.87
CA ASP A 31 6.55 -19.50 1.54
C ASP A 31 5.17 -18.86 1.38
N THR A 32 4.37 -19.44 0.51
CA THR A 32 3.01 -18.96 0.16
C THR A 32 1.93 -19.58 1.04
N THR A 33 2.30 -20.41 2.01
CA THR A 33 1.36 -21.15 2.85
C THR A 33 1.13 -20.49 4.22
N ILE A 34 1.73 -19.33 4.44
CA ILE A 34 1.63 -18.60 5.70
C ILE A 34 0.17 -18.24 5.98
N VAL A 35 -0.27 -18.55 7.17
CA VAL A 35 -1.53 -18.07 7.77
C VAL A 35 -1.23 -17.66 9.20
N TYR A 36 -1.65 -16.46 9.57
CA TYR A 36 -1.56 -15.96 10.95
C TYR A 36 -2.90 -15.35 11.38
N THR A 37 -3.10 -15.20 12.67
CA THR A 37 -4.36 -14.78 13.26
C THR A 37 -4.27 -13.35 13.74
N SER A 38 -5.19 -12.49 13.27
CA SER A 38 -5.38 -11.13 13.79
C SER A 38 -6.03 -11.15 15.18
N CYS A 39 -5.99 -10.02 15.88
CA CYS A 39 -6.48 -9.90 17.26
C CYS A 39 -7.97 -10.23 17.43
N ASP A 40 -8.76 -10.11 16.34
CA ASP A 40 -10.19 -10.44 16.27
C ASP A 40 -10.47 -11.87 15.75
N SER A 41 -9.45 -12.73 15.76
CA SER A 41 -9.51 -14.13 15.30
C SER A 41 -9.65 -14.30 13.78
N ILE A 42 -9.48 -13.24 12.99
CA ILE A 42 -9.43 -13.32 11.52
C ILE A 42 -8.14 -14.04 11.09
N GLN A 43 -8.28 -15.04 10.21
CA GLN A 43 -7.16 -15.75 9.62
C GLN A 43 -6.68 -15.02 8.37
N LEU A 44 -5.44 -14.56 8.36
CA LEU A 44 -4.83 -13.80 7.28
C LEU A 44 -3.82 -14.66 6.54
N ALA A 45 -4.05 -14.85 5.24
CA ALA A 45 -3.17 -15.61 4.37
C ALA A 45 -2.11 -14.71 3.75
N ALA A 46 -0.86 -15.15 3.79
CA ALA A 46 0.28 -14.34 3.40
C ALA A 46 1.31 -15.14 2.58
N THR A 47 2.25 -14.41 2.01
CA THR A 47 3.51 -14.93 1.45
C THR A 47 4.66 -14.25 2.18
N LEU A 48 5.53 -15.07 2.78
CA LEU A 48 6.82 -14.62 3.31
C LEU A 48 7.90 -14.94 2.28
N ALA A 49 8.52 -13.90 1.73
CA ALA A 49 9.66 -14.02 0.84
C ALA A 49 10.94 -13.77 1.65
N LEU A 50 11.89 -14.70 1.58
CA LEU A 50 13.13 -14.71 2.34
C LEU A 50 14.33 -14.65 1.40
N PRO A 51 15.38 -13.89 1.74
CA PRO A 51 16.65 -13.91 1.01
C PRO A 51 17.27 -15.32 0.98
N ASP A 52 17.87 -15.71 -0.14
CA ASP A 52 18.59 -16.96 -0.26
C ASP A 52 19.94 -16.86 0.48
N GLY A 53 20.35 -17.96 1.17
CA GLY A 53 21.60 -18.02 1.90
C GLY A 53 21.51 -18.01 3.44
N GLY A 54 20.37 -18.20 3.99
CA GLY A 54 19.83 -18.11 5.31
C GLY A 54 20.46 -18.83 6.49
N GLN A 55 21.68 -18.50 6.89
CA GLN A 55 22.15 -18.79 8.27
C GLN A 55 22.09 -17.56 9.20
N ARG A 56 21.78 -16.37 8.70
CA ARG A 56 21.65 -15.15 9.49
C ARG A 56 20.20 -14.69 9.53
N ARG A 57 19.75 -14.24 10.68
CA ARG A 57 18.49 -13.53 10.81
C ARG A 57 18.53 -12.27 9.95
N CYS A 58 17.51 -12.06 9.14
CA CYS A 58 17.41 -10.89 8.29
C CYS A 58 16.36 -9.89 8.81
N PRO A 59 16.50 -8.60 8.49
CA PRO A 59 15.45 -7.63 8.72
C PRO A 59 14.22 -7.99 7.90
N ALA A 60 13.06 -7.50 8.28
CA ALA A 60 11.82 -7.79 7.58
C ALA A 60 10.94 -6.55 7.42
N VAL A 61 10.12 -6.54 6.37
CA VAL A 61 9.11 -5.52 6.11
C VAL A 61 7.75 -6.18 5.87
N VAL A 62 6.71 -5.69 6.56
CA VAL A 62 5.31 -6.02 6.30
C VAL A 62 4.75 -5.00 5.32
N LEU A 63 4.11 -5.44 4.24
CA LEU A 63 3.46 -4.56 3.27
C LEU A 63 1.96 -4.48 3.56
N MET A 64 1.45 -3.25 3.69
CA MET A 64 0.03 -2.94 3.95
C MET A 64 -0.57 -2.18 2.77
N SER A 65 -1.64 -2.73 2.20
CA SER A 65 -2.35 -2.21 1.03
C SER A 65 -3.17 -0.94 1.33
N GLY A 66 -3.65 -0.31 0.27
CA GLY A 66 -4.56 0.85 0.32
C GLY A 66 -6.03 0.47 0.37
N THR A 67 -6.89 1.45 0.13
CA THR A 67 -8.35 1.29 0.10
C THR A 67 -8.80 0.34 -1.02
N GLY A 68 -9.78 -0.50 -0.70
CA GLY A 68 -10.32 -1.54 -1.57
C GLY A 68 -9.69 -2.91 -1.29
N GLN A 69 -10.44 -3.97 -1.57
CA GLN A 69 -9.93 -5.34 -1.39
C GLN A 69 -8.73 -5.59 -2.30
N GLN A 70 -7.57 -5.83 -1.71
CA GLN A 70 -6.32 -6.10 -2.42
C GLN A 70 -5.82 -7.53 -2.14
N ASP A 71 -5.28 -8.15 -3.19
CA ASP A 71 -4.46 -9.33 -3.02
C ASP A 71 -3.08 -8.95 -2.43
N ARG A 72 -2.36 -9.92 -1.95
CA ARG A 72 -1.02 -9.74 -1.34
C ARG A 72 0.02 -9.10 -2.26
N ASP A 73 -0.21 -9.12 -3.56
CA ASP A 73 0.68 -8.55 -4.56
C ASP A 73 0.31 -7.11 -4.92
N CYS A 74 -0.82 -6.62 -4.39
CA CYS A 74 -1.37 -5.30 -4.69
C CYS A 74 -1.50 -5.11 -6.20
N THR A 75 -2.28 -6.01 -6.83
CA THR A 75 -2.50 -6.02 -8.29
C THR A 75 -3.47 -4.90 -8.66
N MET A 76 -2.95 -3.82 -9.21
CA MET A 76 -3.74 -2.64 -9.58
C MET A 76 -3.53 -2.32 -11.07
N ALA A 77 -4.60 -2.34 -11.84
CA ALA A 77 -4.59 -2.00 -13.28
C ALA A 77 -3.58 -2.78 -14.15
N GLY A 78 -3.08 -3.92 -13.65
CA GLY A 78 -2.10 -4.79 -14.32
C GLY A 78 -0.82 -5.01 -13.50
N PRO A 79 -0.06 -3.98 -13.13
CA PRO A 79 1.13 -4.11 -12.30
C PRO A 79 0.85 -4.72 -10.92
N ARG A 80 1.81 -5.54 -10.45
CA ARG A 80 1.80 -6.19 -9.13
C ARG A 80 2.79 -5.49 -8.23
N VAL A 81 2.44 -4.28 -7.81
CA VAL A 81 3.34 -3.32 -7.19
C VAL A 81 4.05 -3.90 -5.95
N PHE A 82 3.31 -4.58 -5.06
CA PHE A 82 3.91 -5.19 -3.88
C PHE A 82 4.81 -6.39 -4.20
N LYS A 83 4.49 -7.12 -5.28
CA LYS A 83 5.37 -8.21 -5.72
C LYS A 83 6.70 -7.65 -6.21
N GLU A 84 6.70 -6.58 -7.00
CA GLU A 84 7.92 -5.95 -7.51
C GLU A 84 8.79 -5.40 -6.38
N ILE A 85 8.17 -4.67 -5.41
CA ILE A 85 8.88 -4.17 -4.23
C ILE A 85 9.46 -5.34 -3.43
N SER A 86 8.68 -6.40 -3.23
CA SER A 86 9.11 -7.60 -2.51
C SER A 86 10.32 -8.25 -3.18
N ASP A 87 10.24 -8.52 -4.48
CA ASP A 87 11.32 -9.19 -5.22
C ASP A 87 12.62 -8.38 -5.15
N TYR A 88 12.50 -7.06 -5.26
CA TYR A 88 13.66 -6.18 -5.18
C TYR A 88 14.27 -6.21 -3.78
N LEU A 89 13.50 -5.99 -2.72
CA LEU A 89 14.00 -5.94 -1.34
C LEU A 89 14.58 -7.27 -0.89
N VAL A 90 13.94 -8.39 -1.26
CA VAL A 90 14.42 -9.73 -0.91
C VAL A 90 15.75 -10.02 -1.58
N SER A 91 15.95 -9.59 -2.84
CA SER A 91 17.25 -9.71 -3.52
C SER A 91 18.36 -8.90 -2.84
N ARG A 92 18.00 -7.97 -1.94
CA ARG A 92 18.89 -7.09 -1.17
C ARG A 92 19.06 -7.51 0.29
N GLY A 93 18.50 -8.66 0.68
CA GLY A 93 18.67 -9.19 2.03
C GLY A 93 17.62 -8.81 3.04
N VAL A 94 16.49 -8.22 2.62
CA VAL A 94 15.35 -7.85 3.46
C VAL A 94 14.21 -8.82 3.21
N ALA A 95 13.73 -9.53 4.23
CA ALA A 95 12.55 -10.38 4.12
C ALA A 95 11.28 -9.53 3.94
N VAL A 96 10.30 -10.03 3.19
CA VAL A 96 9.05 -9.31 2.95
C VAL A 96 7.85 -10.21 3.20
N LEU A 97 6.94 -9.75 4.06
CA LEU A 97 5.63 -10.36 4.29
C LEU A 97 4.56 -9.56 3.57
N ARG A 98 3.85 -10.23 2.65
CA ARG A 98 2.72 -9.70 1.88
C ARG A 98 1.47 -10.49 2.23
N THR A 99 0.35 -9.81 2.52
CA THR A 99 -0.87 -10.43 3.02
C THR A 99 -2.06 -10.12 2.12
N ASP A 100 -2.92 -11.10 1.87
CA ASP A 100 -4.24 -10.86 1.30
C ASP A 100 -5.09 -10.12 2.33
N ASP A 101 -5.80 -9.07 1.93
CA ASP A 101 -6.72 -8.35 2.80
C ASP A 101 -7.81 -9.27 3.36
N ARG A 102 -8.45 -8.86 4.43
CA ARG A 102 -9.61 -9.55 5.02
C ARG A 102 -10.67 -9.86 3.96
N GLY A 103 -11.09 -11.13 3.87
CA GLY A 103 -12.08 -11.59 2.87
C GLY A 103 -11.56 -11.65 1.43
N THR A 104 -10.25 -11.54 1.22
CA THR A 104 -9.60 -11.64 -0.10
C THR A 104 -8.74 -12.90 -0.16
N GLY A 105 -8.66 -13.49 -1.34
CA GLY A 105 -7.83 -14.66 -1.59
C GLY A 105 -8.14 -15.81 -0.63
N LYS A 106 -7.21 -16.15 0.27
CA LYS A 106 -7.36 -17.17 1.29
C LYS A 106 -7.55 -16.58 2.70
N SER A 107 -7.59 -15.28 2.85
CA SER A 107 -7.88 -14.62 4.11
C SER A 107 -9.35 -14.72 4.47
N SER A 108 -9.65 -15.00 5.74
CA SER A 108 -11.01 -14.97 6.27
C SER A 108 -11.48 -13.55 6.58
N GLY A 109 -12.70 -13.42 7.09
CA GLY A 109 -13.29 -12.15 7.46
C GLY A 109 -14.09 -11.49 6.33
N ASN A 110 -14.39 -10.21 6.49
CA ASN A 110 -15.13 -9.44 5.51
C ASN A 110 -14.60 -8.01 5.47
N TYR A 111 -14.00 -7.65 4.36
CA TYR A 111 -13.43 -6.32 4.11
C TYR A 111 -14.45 -5.19 4.34
N ASN A 112 -15.70 -5.38 3.95
CA ASN A 112 -16.73 -4.34 3.99
C ASN A 112 -17.10 -3.87 5.41
N TYR A 113 -16.74 -4.64 6.45
CA TYR A 113 -16.96 -4.26 7.84
C TYR A 113 -15.68 -3.78 8.54
N ALA A 114 -14.53 -3.93 7.90
CA ALA A 114 -13.25 -3.50 8.45
C ALA A 114 -13.08 -1.98 8.35
N THR A 115 -12.28 -1.46 9.24
CA THR A 115 -11.86 -0.06 9.30
C THR A 115 -10.34 0.04 9.15
N THR A 116 -9.80 1.24 8.93
CA THR A 116 -8.35 1.49 8.92
C THR A 116 -7.68 1.04 10.25
N ALA A 117 -8.42 1.08 11.37
CA ALA A 117 -7.91 0.58 12.65
C ALA A 117 -7.80 -0.96 12.68
N ASP A 118 -8.72 -1.68 12.01
CA ASP A 118 -8.63 -3.12 11.87
C ASP A 118 -7.44 -3.53 11.01
N PHE A 119 -7.14 -2.79 9.94
CA PHE A 119 -5.94 -3.01 9.12
C PHE A 119 -4.65 -2.71 9.90
N ALA A 120 -4.67 -1.75 10.82
CA ALA A 120 -3.55 -1.53 11.73
C ALA A 120 -3.34 -2.72 12.68
N ALA A 121 -4.42 -3.32 13.18
CA ALA A 121 -4.35 -4.54 14.00
C ALA A 121 -3.80 -5.74 13.19
N ASP A 122 -4.15 -5.85 11.92
CA ASP A 122 -3.60 -6.85 11.01
C ASP A 122 -2.10 -6.66 10.79
N ALA A 123 -1.64 -5.41 10.64
CA ALA A 123 -0.22 -5.09 10.57
C ALA A 123 0.54 -5.52 11.83
N LEU A 124 -0.02 -5.27 13.01
CA LEU A 124 0.58 -5.70 14.28
C LEU A 124 0.58 -7.23 14.44
N ALA A 125 -0.46 -7.92 13.98
CA ALA A 125 -0.49 -9.39 13.95
C ALA A 125 0.59 -9.95 13.01
N ALA A 126 0.84 -9.31 11.88
CA ALA A 126 1.94 -9.65 10.96
C ALA A 126 3.31 -9.47 11.63
N VAL A 127 3.52 -8.35 12.35
CA VAL A 127 4.74 -8.13 13.14
C VAL A 127 4.90 -9.22 14.22
N ALA A 128 3.84 -9.53 14.96
CA ALA A 128 3.85 -10.57 15.97
C ALA A 128 4.20 -11.95 15.38
N TYR A 129 3.64 -12.29 14.22
CA TYR A 129 3.98 -13.50 13.49
C TYR A 129 5.48 -13.53 13.11
N LEU A 130 6.01 -12.46 12.51
CA LEU A 130 7.42 -12.38 12.11
C LEU A 130 8.37 -12.53 13.32
N LYS A 131 7.99 -12.02 14.49
CA LYS A 131 8.77 -12.20 15.73
C LYS A 131 8.89 -13.65 16.18
N THR A 132 8.00 -14.54 15.75
CA THR A 132 8.10 -15.99 16.05
C THR A 132 9.06 -16.72 15.12
N ARG A 133 9.51 -16.10 14.03
CA ARG A 133 10.33 -16.71 13.01
C ARG A 133 11.80 -16.74 13.40
N PRO A 134 12.48 -17.89 13.32
CA PRO A 134 13.90 -18.00 13.67
C PRO A 134 14.84 -17.34 12.64
N ASP A 135 14.36 -17.14 11.41
CA ASP A 135 15.06 -16.54 10.27
C ASP A 135 14.92 -15.00 10.21
N ILE A 136 14.10 -14.41 11.08
CA ILE A 136 13.87 -12.96 11.15
C ILE A 136 14.57 -12.34 12.37
N ASP A 137 15.19 -11.18 12.17
CA ASP A 137 15.64 -10.35 13.28
C ASP A 137 14.44 -9.57 13.85
N SER A 138 13.95 -10.03 14.98
CA SER A 138 12.75 -9.47 15.63
C SER A 138 12.91 -8.02 16.08
N SER A 139 14.11 -7.48 16.11
CA SER A 139 14.39 -6.08 16.44
C SER A 139 14.38 -5.16 15.21
N GLN A 140 14.27 -5.73 14.02
CA GLN A 140 14.39 -5.03 12.73
C GLN A 140 13.19 -5.34 11.80
N ILE A 141 11.98 -5.25 12.34
CA ILE A 141 10.74 -5.43 11.58
C ILE A 141 10.11 -4.07 11.34
N GLY A 142 10.04 -3.66 10.07
CA GLY A 142 9.39 -2.42 9.65
C GLY A 142 8.02 -2.62 9.04
N LEU A 143 7.28 -1.53 8.91
CA LEU A 143 6.00 -1.46 8.21
C LEU A 143 6.13 -0.58 6.98
N LEU A 144 5.60 -1.04 5.83
CA LEU A 144 5.48 -0.27 4.61
C LEU A 144 4.01 -0.24 4.21
N GLY A 145 3.44 0.96 4.06
CA GLY A 145 2.03 1.13 3.70
C GLY A 145 1.84 2.00 2.46
N HIS A 146 0.98 1.55 1.57
CA HIS A 146 0.58 2.29 0.37
C HIS A 146 -0.80 2.92 0.57
N SER A 147 -0.98 4.18 0.16
CA SER A 147 -2.30 4.85 0.21
C SER A 147 -2.90 4.85 1.62
N GLU A 148 -4.10 4.33 1.85
CA GLU A 148 -4.67 4.14 3.20
C GLU A 148 -3.78 3.28 4.11
N GLY A 149 -2.96 2.39 3.52
CA GLY A 149 -1.94 1.65 4.25
C GLY A 149 -0.98 2.55 5.02
N GLY A 150 -0.73 3.78 4.54
CA GLY A 150 0.02 4.80 5.28
C GLY A 150 -0.63 5.19 6.61
N ALA A 151 -1.96 5.33 6.63
CA ALA A 151 -2.71 5.58 7.86
C ALA A 151 -2.69 4.35 8.78
N SER A 152 -2.91 3.14 8.25
CA SER A 152 -2.92 1.91 9.06
C SER A 152 -1.58 1.65 9.73
N ILE A 153 -0.44 1.82 9.02
CA ILE A 153 0.88 1.67 9.63
C ILE A 153 1.22 2.77 10.64
N SER A 154 0.69 3.99 10.44
CA SER A 154 0.83 5.08 11.41
C SER A 154 0.12 4.77 12.72
N ILE A 155 -1.10 4.22 12.64
CA ILE A 155 -1.85 3.70 13.79
C ILE A 155 -1.06 2.58 14.47
N ALA A 156 -0.62 1.57 13.70
CA ALA A 156 0.11 0.42 14.22
C ALA A 156 1.41 0.82 14.94
N ALA A 157 2.24 1.66 14.30
CA ALA A 157 3.50 2.13 14.87
C ALA A 157 3.31 2.99 16.13
N SER A 158 2.18 3.71 16.25
CA SER A 158 1.85 4.47 17.44
C SER A 158 1.50 3.61 18.67
N GLN A 159 1.17 2.34 18.44
CA GLN A 159 0.65 1.40 19.45
C GLN A 159 1.66 0.34 19.87
N SER A 160 2.75 0.15 19.12
CA SER A 160 3.69 -0.94 19.38
C SER A 160 5.15 -0.51 19.26
N PRO A 161 5.98 -0.79 20.27
CA PRO A 161 7.43 -0.60 20.20
C PRO A 161 8.14 -1.66 19.34
N ASP A 162 7.42 -2.69 18.88
CA ASP A 162 7.97 -3.76 18.05
C ASP A 162 8.15 -3.36 16.59
N VAL A 163 7.64 -2.19 16.18
CA VAL A 163 7.86 -1.60 14.86
C VAL A 163 9.19 -0.84 14.87
N ALA A 164 10.15 -1.27 14.07
CA ALA A 164 11.49 -0.70 14.03
C ALA A 164 11.59 0.55 13.15
N PHE A 165 10.82 0.63 12.07
CA PHE A 165 10.74 1.78 11.16
C PHE A 165 9.43 1.76 10.36
N VAL A 166 9.10 2.90 9.76
CA VAL A 166 7.86 3.11 8.99
C VAL A 166 8.20 3.68 7.61
N ILE A 167 7.60 3.12 6.55
CA ILE A 167 7.70 3.61 5.18
C ILE A 167 6.30 3.84 4.64
N SER A 168 5.99 5.05 4.21
CA SER A 168 4.72 5.41 3.59
C SER A 168 4.91 5.73 2.12
N LEU A 169 4.23 5.00 1.23
CA LEU A 169 4.25 5.18 -0.22
C LEU A 169 2.94 5.78 -0.69
N CYS A 170 2.94 7.00 -1.16
CA CYS A 170 1.74 7.76 -1.52
C CYS A 170 0.65 7.62 -0.44
N GLY A 171 1.08 7.58 0.83
CA GLY A 171 0.24 7.22 1.95
C GLY A 171 -0.53 8.40 2.54
N LEU A 172 -1.70 8.10 3.09
CA LEU A 172 -2.56 9.07 3.75
C LEU A 172 -1.91 9.57 5.05
N MET A 173 -1.49 10.83 5.05
CA MET A 173 -0.83 11.52 6.17
C MET A 173 -1.60 12.77 6.62
N THR A 174 -2.81 13.01 6.12
CA THR A 174 -3.68 14.13 6.49
C THR A 174 -5.00 13.65 7.09
N ALA A 175 -5.74 14.53 7.72
CA ALA A 175 -7.04 14.21 8.29
C ALA A 175 -8.02 13.76 7.19
N GLY A 176 -8.83 12.74 7.49
CA GLY A 176 -9.71 12.09 6.52
C GLY A 176 -10.64 13.07 5.80
N LEU A 177 -11.27 14.01 6.50
CA LEU A 177 -12.08 15.05 5.86
C LEU A 177 -11.28 15.91 4.89
N SER A 178 -10.08 16.35 5.28
CA SER A 178 -9.21 17.17 4.43
C SER A 178 -8.74 16.39 3.20
N SER A 179 -8.44 15.11 3.39
CA SER A 179 -8.04 14.20 2.32
C SER A 179 -9.13 14.05 1.25
N VAL A 180 -10.36 13.71 1.65
CA VAL A 180 -11.44 13.52 0.65
C VAL A 180 -11.82 14.81 -0.06
N ILE A 181 -11.74 15.96 0.63
CA ILE A 181 -11.97 17.26 -0.01
C ILE A 181 -10.89 17.50 -1.08
N GLN A 182 -9.61 17.40 -0.73
CA GLN A 182 -8.52 17.66 -1.67
C GLN A 182 -8.51 16.66 -2.83
N GLN A 183 -8.66 15.36 -2.53
CA GLN A 183 -8.75 14.33 -3.56
C GLN A 183 -9.86 14.63 -4.58
N ASN A 184 -11.04 15.03 -4.10
CA ASN A 184 -12.14 15.36 -5.02
C ASN A 184 -11.91 16.66 -5.79
N ILE A 185 -11.20 17.64 -5.22
CA ILE A 185 -10.74 18.82 -5.98
C ILE A 185 -9.81 18.34 -7.10
N ASP A 186 -8.77 17.59 -6.79
CA ASP A 186 -7.76 17.15 -7.78
C ASP A 186 -8.40 16.29 -8.89
N ILE A 187 -9.33 15.38 -8.54
CA ILE A 187 -10.07 14.57 -9.51
C ILE A 187 -10.97 15.43 -10.41
N VAL A 188 -11.73 16.36 -9.85
CA VAL A 188 -12.65 17.23 -10.62
C VAL A 188 -11.86 18.16 -11.54
N GLU A 189 -10.75 18.74 -11.05
CA GLU A 189 -9.89 19.62 -11.88
C GLU A 189 -9.23 18.87 -13.05
N ALA A 190 -8.93 17.58 -12.89
CA ALA A 190 -8.41 16.75 -13.96
C ALA A 190 -9.45 16.40 -15.06
N THR A 191 -10.74 16.71 -14.84
CA THR A 191 -11.80 16.43 -15.83
C THR A 191 -11.89 17.52 -16.89
N PRO A 192 -12.42 17.20 -18.11
CA PRO A 192 -12.68 18.19 -19.15
C PRO A 192 -14.00 18.96 -18.94
N LEU A 193 -14.54 19.00 -17.72
CA LEU A 193 -15.78 19.70 -17.41
C LEU A 193 -15.63 21.22 -17.52
N PRO A 194 -16.71 21.94 -17.90
CA PRO A 194 -16.74 23.40 -17.83
C PRO A 194 -16.47 23.89 -16.39
N GLU A 195 -15.76 24.99 -16.23
CA GLU A 195 -15.40 25.57 -14.93
C GLU A 195 -16.61 25.81 -14.01
N ALA A 196 -17.76 26.20 -14.59
CA ALA A 196 -18.99 26.37 -13.84
C ALA A 196 -19.50 25.04 -13.22
N ASP A 197 -19.26 23.92 -13.89
CA ASP A 197 -19.69 22.61 -13.41
C ASP A 197 -18.69 22.04 -12.40
N LYS A 198 -17.38 22.26 -12.60
CA LYS A 198 -16.36 21.96 -11.59
C LYS A 198 -16.71 22.62 -10.25
N LYS A 199 -17.04 23.91 -10.26
CA LYS A 199 -17.47 24.64 -9.04
C LYS A 199 -18.70 24.02 -8.38
N ARG A 200 -19.66 23.51 -9.15
CA ARG A 200 -20.83 22.84 -8.62
C ARG A 200 -20.48 21.49 -7.98
N TYR A 201 -19.58 20.72 -8.62
CA TYR A 201 -19.08 19.49 -8.02
C TYR A 201 -18.30 19.77 -6.73
N HIS A 202 -17.45 20.79 -6.68
CA HIS A 202 -16.76 21.16 -5.43
C HIS A 202 -17.73 21.55 -4.32
N ASP A 203 -18.76 22.35 -4.62
CA ASP A 203 -19.76 22.77 -3.63
C ASP A 203 -20.52 21.57 -3.05
N ILE A 204 -21.06 20.67 -3.89
CA ILE A 204 -21.81 19.50 -3.39
C ILE A 204 -20.92 18.51 -2.67
N ASN A 205 -19.72 18.24 -3.17
CA ASN A 205 -18.77 17.34 -2.53
C ASN A 205 -18.41 17.84 -1.12
N GLU A 206 -18.01 19.10 -0.99
CA GLU A 206 -17.64 19.66 0.31
C GLU A 206 -18.81 19.63 1.30
N ARG A 207 -20.02 19.99 0.89
CA ARG A 207 -21.23 19.93 1.75
C ARG A 207 -21.50 18.51 2.24
N LEU A 208 -21.40 17.52 1.36
CA LEU A 208 -21.66 16.12 1.70
C LEU A 208 -20.56 15.56 2.60
N PHE A 209 -19.28 15.85 2.33
CA PHE A 209 -18.16 15.38 3.18
C PHE A 209 -18.21 15.98 4.58
N ARG A 210 -18.47 17.29 4.70
CA ARG A 210 -18.69 17.93 6.01
C ARG A 210 -19.89 17.37 6.75
N THR A 211 -20.96 17.02 6.02
CA THR A 211 -22.13 16.37 6.60
C THR A 211 -21.78 14.96 7.08
N ALA A 212 -21.06 14.17 6.30
CA ALA A 212 -20.59 12.86 6.71
C ALA A 212 -19.69 12.93 7.95
N TYR A 213 -18.75 13.87 7.98
CA TYR A 213 -17.90 14.11 9.15
C TYR A 213 -18.72 14.45 10.41
N LYS A 214 -19.68 15.39 10.27
CA LYS A 214 -20.49 15.85 11.39
C LYS A 214 -21.38 14.75 11.97
N TYR A 215 -21.93 13.90 11.13
CA TYR A 215 -22.91 12.89 11.51
C TYR A 215 -22.36 11.45 11.42
N ALA A 216 -21.04 11.27 11.40
CA ALA A 216 -20.40 9.95 11.25
C ALA A 216 -20.89 8.91 12.27
N ASP A 217 -21.21 9.32 13.52
CA ASP A 217 -21.67 8.41 14.58
C ASP A 217 -23.20 8.39 14.70
N SER A 218 -23.94 9.05 13.78
CA SER A 218 -25.39 9.17 13.85
C SER A 218 -26.09 8.18 12.93
N ASP A 219 -27.17 7.57 13.40
CA ASP A 219 -28.07 6.75 12.58
C ASP A 219 -28.81 7.58 11.54
N SER A 220 -28.88 8.91 11.74
CA SER A 220 -29.51 9.84 10.78
C SER A 220 -28.58 10.27 9.64
N LEU A 221 -27.33 9.78 9.56
CA LEU A 221 -26.35 10.21 8.56
C LEU A 221 -26.92 10.15 7.14
N GLU A 222 -27.47 9.01 6.74
CA GLU A 222 -28.03 8.83 5.41
C GLU A 222 -29.10 9.87 5.09
N GLN A 223 -30.04 10.07 6.01
CA GLN A 223 -31.12 11.07 5.86
C GLN A 223 -30.53 12.49 5.71
N LYS A 224 -29.48 12.82 6.45
CA LYS A 224 -28.82 14.14 6.37
C LYS A 224 -28.12 14.35 5.03
N LEU A 225 -27.51 13.32 4.48
CA LEU A 225 -26.87 13.39 3.16
C LEU A 225 -27.91 13.64 2.06
N TYR A 226 -29.02 12.90 2.06
CA TYR A 226 -30.11 13.15 1.11
C TYR A 226 -30.69 14.55 1.26
N ALA A 227 -30.90 15.03 2.48
CA ALA A 227 -31.44 16.38 2.71
C ALA A 227 -30.51 17.48 2.14
N VAL A 228 -29.19 17.35 2.30
CA VAL A 228 -28.21 18.27 1.72
C VAL A 228 -28.25 18.22 0.19
N HIS A 229 -28.28 17.03 -0.38
CA HIS A 229 -28.37 16.86 -1.84
C HIS A 229 -29.66 17.44 -2.40
N ASP A 230 -30.80 17.20 -1.77
CA ASP A 230 -32.10 17.70 -2.22
C ASP A 230 -32.18 19.24 -2.11
N GLU A 231 -31.62 19.82 -1.05
CA GLU A 231 -31.50 21.27 -0.93
C GLU A 231 -30.66 21.85 -2.06
N TRP A 232 -29.49 21.25 -2.34
CA TRP A 232 -28.60 21.67 -3.41
C TRP A 232 -29.27 21.57 -4.79
N ARG A 233 -30.10 20.54 -5.02
CA ARG A 233 -30.86 20.33 -6.26
C ARG A 233 -32.01 21.34 -6.47
N ARG A 234 -32.45 22.08 -5.44
CA ARG A 234 -33.47 23.14 -5.59
C ARG A 234 -33.00 24.30 -6.46
N ASP A 235 -31.71 24.56 -6.48
CA ASP A 235 -31.13 25.45 -7.47
C ASP A 235 -31.18 24.79 -8.86
N THR A 236 -31.98 25.41 -9.75
CA THR A 236 -32.21 24.88 -11.09
C THR A 236 -30.95 24.79 -11.92
N THR A 237 -29.93 25.60 -11.61
CA THR A 237 -28.63 25.56 -12.28
C THR A 237 -27.81 24.29 -11.96
N ASN A 238 -28.19 23.55 -10.92
CA ASN A 238 -27.55 22.28 -10.52
C ASN A 238 -28.25 21.05 -11.10
N GLN A 239 -29.43 21.21 -11.72
CA GLN A 239 -30.26 20.07 -12.12
C GLN A 239 -29.67 19.21 -13.24
N HIS A 240 -28.78 19.77 -14.07
CA HIS A 240 -28.10 19.04 -15.13
C HIS A 240 -26.92 18.21 -14.60
N ILE A 241 -26.42 18.49 -13.39
CA ILE A 241 -25.33 17.73 -12.76
C ILE A 241 -25.87 16.35 -12.31
N ARG A 242 -25.24 15.30 -12.81
CA ARG A 242 -25.54 13.93 -12.39
C ARG A 242 -24.66 13.55 -11.21
N TYR A 243 -25.22 13.64 -10.00
CA TYR A 243 -24.52 13.24 -8.77
C TYR A 243 -25.01 11.89 -8.26
N GLY A 244 -24.07 11.00 -7.97
CA GLY A 244 -24.36 9.64 -7.50
C GLY A 244 -24.66 9.57 -6.00
N ILE A 245 -25.63 10.38 -5.49
CA ILE A 245 -25.91 10.48 -4.06
C ILE A 245 -26.19 9.12 -3.39
N TYR A 246 -26.86 8.20 -4.07
CA TYR A 246 -27.15 6.87 -3.55
C TYR A 246 -25.84 6.09 -3.24
N MET A 247 -24.92 6.06 -4.21
CA MET A 247 -23.63 5.37 -4.04
C MET A 247 -22.79 6.03 -2.96
N TYR A 248 -22.80 7.37 -2.92
CA TYR A 248 -22.08 8.10 -1.88
C TYR A 248 -22.66 7.82 -0.49
N ALA A 249 -23.99 7.84 -0.32
CA ALA A 249 -24.64 7.56 0.96
C ALA A 249 -24.36 6.14 1.45
N MET A 250 -24.38 5.15 0.55
CA MET A 250 -23.96 3.78 0.87
C MET A 250 -22.52 3.72 1.40
N THR A 251 -21.61 4.39 0.71
CA THR A 251 -20.19 4.45 1.14
C THR A 251 -20.07 5.16 2.48
N ALA A 252 -20.68 6.34 2.60
CA ALA A 252 -20.58 7.19 3.79
C ALA A 252 -21.17 6.56 5.06
N THR A 253 -22.12 5.65 4.93
CA THR A 253 -22.72 4.92 6.06
C THR A 253 -21.97 3.66 6.45
N SER A 254 -20.96 3.22 5.67
CA SER A 254 -20.14 2.07 6.00
C SER A 254 -19.26 2.34 7.23
N SER A 255 -18.92 1.27 7.97
CA SER A 255 -18.02 1.36 9.13
C SER A 255 -16.66 1.96 8.74
N TRP A 256 -16.13 1.53 7.58
CA TRP A 256 -14.88 2.05 7.05
C TRP A 256 -14.92 3.57 6.86
N TYR A 257 -15.91 4.10 6.12
CA TYR A 257 -15.93 5.53 5.82
C TYR A 257 -16.20 6.41 7.04
N ARG A 258 -17.02 5.93 7.97
CA ARG A 258 -17.29 6.62 9.25
C ARG A 258 -16.01 6.77 10.07
N PHE A 259 -15.15 5.76 10.09
CA PHE A 259 -13.83 5.84 10.71
C PHE A 259 -12.89 6.74 9.89
N PHE A 260 -12.78 6.49 8.59
CA PHE A 260 -11.88 7.19 7.68
C PHE A 260 -12.09 8.70 7.67
N ILE A 261 -13.34 9.16 7.55
CA ILE A 261 -13.65 10.60 7.48
C ILE A 261 -13.25 11.36 8.75
N ARG A 262 -13.16 10.65 9.87
CA ARG A 262 -12.74 11.20 11.18
C ARG A 262 -11.29 10.91 11.53
N TYR A 263 -10.60 10.12 10.72
CA TYR A 263 -9.18 9.85 10.95
C TYR A 263 -8.41 11.17 11.09
N ASN A 264 -7.57 11.26 12.13
CA ASN A 264 -6.69 12.38 12.36
C ASN A 264 -5.26 11.86 12.57
N PRO A 265 -4.31 12.13 11.66
CA PRO A 265 -2.94 11.62 11.77
C PRO A 265 -2.22 12.11 13.02
N ALA A 266 -2.59 13.29 13.57
CA ALA A 266 -1.96 13.82 14.77
C ALA A 266 -2.17 12.93 16.00
N ASP A 267 -3.27 12.15 16.06
CA ASP A 267 -3.56 11.25 17.18
C ASP A 267 -2.57 10.07 17.25
N TYR A 268 -1.91 9.77 16.14
CA TYR A 268 -1.01 8.64 15.94
C TYR A 268 0.43 9.06 15.68
N LEU A 269 0.68 9.84 14.62
CA LEU A 269 2.03 10.25 14.22
C LEU A 269 2.78 11.01 15.31
N SER A 270 2.08 11.76 16.18
CA SER A 270 2.69 12.41 17.36
C SER A 270 3.34 11.45 18.36
N LYS A 271 3.08 10.15 18.22
CA LYS A 271 3.63 9.08 19.09
C LYS A 271 4.70 8.24 18.39
N VAL A 272 4.91 8.45 17.08
CA VAL A 272 5.88 7.66 16.28
C VAL A 272 7.27 8.26 16.46
N ASN A 273 8.15 7.49 17.11
CA ASN A 273 9.52 7.91 17.44
C ASN A 273 10.60 7.09 16.67
N VAL A 274 10.18 6.16 15.83
CA VAL A 274 11.05 5.35 14.97
C VAL A 274 11.37 6.09 13.67
N PRO A 275 12.42 5.71 12.93
CA PRO A 275 12.70 6.28 11.60
C PRO A 275 11.47 6.21 10.68
N VAL A 276 11.21 7.27 9.93
CA VAL A 276 10.08 7.40 9.00
C VAL A 276 10.56 7.83 7.62
N LEU A 277 10.17 7.07 6.59
CA LEU A 277 10.31 7.47 5.19
C LEU A 277 8.92 7.77 4.61
N LEU A 278 8.74 8.96 4.08
CA LEU A 278 7.54 9.39 3.36
C LEU A 278 7.89 9.58 1.89
N VAL A 279 7.22 8.82 1.02
CA VAL A 279 7.38 8.93 -0.43
C VAL A 279 6.06 9.36 -1.04
N PHE A 280 6.09 10.37 -1.90
CA PHE A 280 4.91 10.87 -2.61
C PHE A 280 5.14 10.95 -4.11
N GLY A 281 4.05 10.83 -4.88
CA GLY A 281 4.03 11.03 -6.32
C GLY A 281 3.63 12.46 -6.68
N GLY A 282 4.41 13.12 -7.54
CA GLY A 282 4.10 14.48 -7.99
C GLY A 282 2.87 14.55 -8.89
N LYS A 283 2.48 13.43 -9.51
CA LYS A 283 1.28 13.29 -10.35
C LYS A 283 0.17 12.48 -9.67
N ASP A 284 0.24 12.33 -8.36
CA ASP A 284 -0.78 11.63 -7.57
C ASP A 284 -1.98 12.55 -7.31
N ILE A 285 -3.11 12.26 -7.97
CA ILE A 285 -4.39 12.96 -7.76
C ILE A 285 -5.26 12.30 -6.68
N MET A 286 -4.84 11.18 -6.12
CA MET A 286 -5.56 10.47 -5.06
C MET A 286 -5.09 10.89 -3.68
N VAL A 287 -3.78 11.07 -3.50
CA VAL A 287 -3.13 11.53 -2.27
C VAL A 287 -2.21 12.70 -2.62
N ASN A 288 -2.71 13.91 -2.46
CA ASN A 288 -2.00 15.12 -2.81
C ASN A 288 -0.68 15.23 -2.03
N ALA A 289 0.45 15.20 -2.76
CA ALA A 289 1.78 15.14 -2.18
C ALA A 289 2.05 16.28 -1.20
N ARG A 290 1.78 17.51 -1.62
CA ARG A 290 2.04 18.71 -0.81
C ARG A 290 1.23 18.71 0.48
N GLN A 291 -0.09 18.46 0.40
CA GLN A 291 -0.97 18.46 1.56
C GLN A 291 -0.55 17.40 2.58
N ASN A 292 -0.19 16.20 2.10
CA ASN A 292 0.19 15.09 2.98
C ASN A 292 1.59 15.28 3.57
N GLU A 293 2.55 15.84 2.82
CA GLU A 293 3.87 16.21 3.32
C GLU A 293 3.77 17.26 4.44
N GLU A 294 3.06 18.38 4.19
CA GLU A 294 2.88 19.46 5.17
C GLU A 294 2.26 18.93 6.48
N SER A 295 1.20 18.11 6.36
CA SER A 295 0.53 17.51 7.53
C SER A 295 1.42 16.54 8.29
N ALA A 296 2.11 15.64 7.56
CA ALA A 296 3.01 14.66 8.17
C ALA A 296 4.15 15.36 8.94
N MET A 297 4.80 16.34 8.32
CA MET A 297 5.91 17.07 8.93
C MET A 297 5.47 17.85 10.17
N GLN A 298 4.24 18.37 10.18
CA GLN A 298 3.66 18.99 11.38
C GLN A 298 3.45 17.96 12.50
N CYS A 299 2.84 16.81 12.20
CA CYS A 299 2.56 15.74 13.15
C CYS A 299 3.83 15.08 13.69
N LEU A 300 4.86 14.94 12.87
CA LEU A 300 6.15 14.32 13.20
C LEU A 300 7.21 15.33 13.66
N SER A 301 6.86 16.56 13.96
CA SER A 301 7.82 17.63 14.32
C SER A 301 8.73 17.31 15.52
N HIS A 302 8.34 16.37 16.37
CA HIS A 302 9.12 15.84 17.49
C HIS A 302 10.13 14.77 17.06
N ASN A 303 9.90 14.08 15.95
CA ASN A 303 10.73 13.00 15.43
C ASN A 303 11.88 13.59 14.59
N LYS A 304 13.13 13.26 14.97
CA LYS A 304 14.34 13.79 14.30
C LYS A 304 14.78 12.95 13.10
N ASP A 305 14.15 11.81 12.88
CA ASP A 305 14.52 10.85 11.86
C ASP A 305 13.37 10.65 10.86
N VAL A 306 13.07 11.71 10.11
CA VAL A 306 12.04 11.74 9.09
C VAL A 306 12.65 12.13 7.76
N THR A 307 12.53 11.24 6.79
CA THR A 307 12.94 11.47 5.40
C THR A 307 11.72 11.66 4.53
N VAL A 308 11.71 12.70 3.70
CA VAL A 308 10.64 12.94 2.71
C VAL A 308 11.23 12.93 1.31
N LYS A 309 10.56 12.24 0.38
CA LYS A 309 10.92 12.21 -1.03
C LYS A 309 9.68 12.34 -1.90
N VAL A 310 9.67 13.33 -2.79
CA VAL A 310 8.66 13.45 -3.84
C VAL A 310 9.30 13.03 -5.16
N PHE A 311 8.67 12.09 -5.87
CA PHE A 311 9.03 11.73 -7.24
C PHE A 311 8.09 12.47 -8.19
N PRO A 312 8.57 13.41 -9.01
CA PRO A 312 7.71 14.32 -9.74
C PRO A 312 6.84 13.65 -10.81
N ASP A 313 7.30 12.52 -11.34
CA ASP A 313 6.73 11.87 -12.52
C ASP A 313 5.99 10.55 -12.24
N ILE A 314 5.72 10.20 -10.98
CA ILE A 314 4.92 9.03 -10.63
C ILE A 314 3.52 9.41 -10.16
N ASN A 315 2.58 8.49 -10.44
CA ASN A 315 1.20 8.56 -10.00
C ASN A 315 0.97 7.85 -8.65
N HIS A 316 -0.30 7.71 -8.28
CA HIS A 316 -0.72 6.98 -7.07
C HIS A 316 -0.30 5.51 -7.04
N LEU A 317 -0.14 4.86 -8.21
CA LEU A 317 0.29 3.47 -8.32
C LEU A 317 1.81 3.30 -8.28
N LEU A 318 2.58 4.35 -7.97
CA LEU A 318 4.05 4.37 -7.96
C LEU A 318 4.67 4.15 -9.35
N LEU A 319 3.90 4.35 -10.40
CA LEU A 319 4.30 4.13 -11.79
C LEU A 319 4.62 5.45 -12.48
N PRO A 320 5.62 5.49 -13.35
CA PRO A 320 5.84 6.62 -14.25
C PRO A 320 4.59 6.87 -15.10
N CYS A 321 4.21 8.13 -15.27
CA CYS A 321 2.99 8.51 -16.00
C CYS A 321 3.09 9.91 -16.59
N GLU A 322 2.17 10.26 -17.49
CA GLU A 322 2.06 11.61 -18.07
C GLU A 322 1.10 12.50 -17.28
N LYS A 323 -0.09 11.98 -16.95
CA LYS A 323 -1.19 12.76 -16.36
C LYS A 323 -1.46 12.39 -14.89
N GLY A 324 -1.28 11.12 -14.51
CA GLY A 324 -1.61 10.57 -13.20
C GLY A 324 -3.11 10.35 -12.96
N THR A 325 -3.93 10.48 -13.99
CA THR A 325 -5.38 10.30 -13.93
C THR A 325 -5.80 8.83 -14.05
N GLN A 326 -6.98 8.48 -13.52
CA GLN A 326 -7.45 7.08 -13.52
C GLN A 326 -7.70 6.53 -14.93
N ASP A 327 -8.05 7.38 -15.91
CA ASP A 327 -8.21 6.96 -17.31
C ASP A 327 -6.88 6.56 -17.97
N GLU A 328 -5.75 7.07 -17.47
CA GLU A 328 -4.42 6.67 -17.92
C GLU A 328 -4.01 5.29 -17.41
N TYR A 329 -4.53 4.82 -16.27
CA TYR A 329 -4.08 3.58 -15.63
C TYR A 329 -4.13 2.35 -16.55
N ALA A 330 -5.12 2.26 -17.44
CA ALA A 330 -5.23 1.14 -18.37
C ALA A 330 -4.07 1.08 -19.40
N SER A 331 -3.42 2.22 -19.68
CA SER A 331 -2.24 2.28 -20.56
C SER A 331 -0.95 1.90 -19.85
N LEU A 332 -0.94 1.90 -18.51
CA LEU A 332 0.24 1.64 -17.68
C LEU A 332 0.37 0.16 -17.27
N LYS A 333 -0.40 -0.74 -17.86
CA LYS A 333 -0.44 -2.16 -17.48
C LYS A 333 0.89 -2.90 -17.60
N ASP A 334 1.79 -2.43 -18.46
CA ASP A 334 3.12 -3.01 -18.71
C ASP A 334 4.23 -2.15 -18.05
N GLU A 335 3.87 -1.10 -17.29
CA GLU A 335 4.81 -0.28 -16.54
C GLU A 335 5.23 -0.96 -15.22
N HIS A 336 6.35 -0.51 -14.67
CA HIS A 336 6.95 -1.04 -13.46
C HIS A 336 7.15 0.06 -12.43
N VAL A 337 7.26 -0.33 -11.17
CA VAL A 337 7.65 0.58 -10.08
C VAL A 337 8.99 1.25 -10.44
N LEU A 338 9.05 2.56 -10.25
CA LEU A 338 10.22 3.35 -10.61
C LEU A 338 11.50 2.79 -9.97
N PRO A 339 12.55 2.45 -10.74
CA PRO A 339 13.78 1.85 -10.21
C PRO A 339 14.47 2.69 -9.14
N GLU A 340 14.41 4.01 -9.26
CA GLU A 340 14.96 4.95 -8.29
C GLU A 340 14.22 4.90 -6.95
N LEU A 341 12.91 4.62 -6.98
CA LEU A 341 12.12 4.39 -5.77
C LEU A 341 12.53 3.08 -5.09
N LEU A 342 12.66 1.99 -5.85
CA LEU A 342 13.15 0.71 -5.33
C LEU A 342 14.53 0.84 -4.68
N SER A 343 15.45 1.58 -5.34
CA SER A 343 16.79 1.86 -4.83
C SER A 343 16.77 2.72 -3.55
N LEU A 344 15.83 3.67 -3.47
CA LEU A 344 15.64 4.48 -2.26
C LEU A 344 15.18 3.60 -1.09
N LEU A 345 14.21 2.72 -1.32
CA LEU A 345 13.71 1.81 -0.28
C LEU A 345 14.84 0.95 0.30
N ASP A 346 15.63 0.32 -0.56
CA ASP A 346 16.76 -0.51 -0.18
C ASP A 346 17.79 0.29 0.63
N SER A 347 18.29 1.38 0.09
CA SER A 347 19.34 2.18 0.72
C SER A 347 18.88 2.78 2.05
N TRP A 348 17.62 3.25 2.11
CA TRP A 348 17.07 3.84 3.32
C TRP A 348 16.85 2.78 4.42
N ILE A 349 16.31 1.60 4.07
CA ILE A 349 16.16 0.50 5.04
C ILE A 349 17.52 0.14 5.63
N HIS A 350 18.53 -0.14 4.79
CA HIS A 350 19.85 -0.53 5.26
C HIS A 350 20.55 0.54 6.11
N GLN A 351 20.30 1.82 5.85
CA GLN A 351 20.82 2.92 6.68
C GLN A 351 20.25 2.92 8.09
N HIS A 352 19.03 2.40 8.28
CA HIS A 352 18.31 2.43 9.56
C HIS A 352 18.25 1.07 10.27
N LEU A 353 18.91 0.04 9.70
CA LEU A 353 19.17 -1.22 10.40
C LEU A 353 20.22 -1.03 11.51
N LYS A 354 20.03 -1.71 12.64
CA LYS A 354 20.91 -1.63 13.82
C LYS A 354 21.96 -2.71 13.82
#